data_7504b120c9b86cb130cd9074fa93b297
#
_entry.id   7504b120c9b86cb130cd9074fa93b297
#
_cell.length_a   1.000
_cell.length_b   1.000
_cell.length_c   1.000
_cell.angle_alpha   90.00
_cell.angle_beta   90.00
_cell.angle_gamma   90.00
#
_symmetry.space_group_name_H-M   'P 1'
#
loop_
_entity.id
_entity.type
_entity.pdbx_description
1 polymer ?
#
loop_
_entity_poly.entity_id
_entity_poly.type
_entity_poly.pdbx_seq_one_letter_code
_entity_poly.pdbx_strand_id
1 'polypeptide(L)' 'MKIKIGDKISANHNREGVIDTIQIGMETHDIAGEYQSSVKTSTYDTELNYNGSVTYKTDRNDFYWCYFNQIEGVIENA' A
#
# COMPACT_ATOMS: atom_id res chain seq x y z
N MET A 1 -7.28 8.40 -4.64
CA MET A 1 -7.81 7.02 -4.64
C MET A 1 -7.91 6.53 -3.21
N LYS A 2 -9.06 6.01 -2.85
CA LYS A 2 -9.28 5.44 -1.52
C LYS A 2 -9.06 3.93 -1.59
N ILE A 3 -8.29 3.42 -0.64
CA ILE A 3 -8.01 1.98 -0.53
C ILE A 3 -8.35 1.49 0.87
N LYS A 4 -8.68 0.22 1.00
CA LYS A 4 -8.84 -0.42 2.30
C LYS A 4 -8.39 -1.87 2.25
N ILE A 5 -8.09 -2.43 3.40
CA ILE A 5 -7.75 -3.85 3.53
C ILE A 5 -8.88 -4.69 2.96
N GLY A 6 -8.54 -5.66 2.12
CA GLY A 6 -9.50 -6.51 1.43
C GLY A 6 -9.84 -6.06 0.01
N ASP A 7 -9.51 -4.81 -0.36
CA ASP A 7 -9.67 -4.38 -1.74
C ASP A 7 -8.74 -5.16 -2.66
N LYS A 8 -9.26 -5.52 -3.83
CA LYS A 8 -8.41 -6.10 -4.87
C LYS A 8 -7.85 -4.98 -5.73
N ILE A 9 -6.55 -4.97 -5.89
CA ILE A 9 -5.84 -3.94 -6.64
C ILE A 9 -5.04 -4.54 -7.78
N SER A 10 -4.72 -3.69 -8.76
CA SER A 10 -3.67 -3.93 -9.74
C SER A 10 -2.49 -3.03 -9.38
N ALA A 11 -1.31 -3.58 -9.35
CA ALA A 11 -0.08 -2.87 -8.99
C ALA A 11 1.12 -3.53 -9.66
N ASN A 12 2.25 -2.84 -9.65
CA ASN A 12 3.52 -3.40 -10.13
C ASN A 12 3.42 -4.03 -11.52
N HIS A 13 2.91 -3.31 -12.49
CA HIS A 13 2.74 -3.76 -13.88
C HIS A 13 1.70 -4.88 -14.00
N ASN A 14 0.47 -4.56 -13.64
CA ASN A 14 -0.71 -5.43 -13.80
C ASN A 14 -0.70 -6.69 -12.92
N ARG A 15 0.03 -6.68 -11.82
CA ARG A 15 -0.10 -7.75 -10.83
C ARG A 15 -1.32 -7.47 -9.96
N GLU A 16 -2.23 -8.43 -9.88
CA GLU A 16 -3.45 -8.31 -9.11
C GLU A 16 -3.35 -9.04 -7.79
N GLY A 17 -3.91 -8.46 -6.76
CA GLY A 17 -3.95 -9.09 -5.45
C GLY A 17 -4.83 -8.31 -4.47
N VAL A 18 -5.09 -8.93 -3.33
CA VAL A 18 -5.94 -8.38 -2.27
C VAL A 18 -5.08 -7.74 -1.20
N ILE A 19 -5.36 -6.50 -0.86
CA ILE A 19 -4.61 -5.75 0.15
C ILE A 19 -4.70 -6.46 1.49
N ASP A 20 -3.54 -6.75 2.07
CA ASP A 20 -3.39 -7.37 3.38
C ASP A 20 -3.03 -6.35 4.46
N THR A 21 -2.11 -5.45 4.16
CA THR A 21 -1.73 -4.37 5.08
C THR A 21 -1.57 -3.05 4.35
N ILE A 22 -1.81 -1.97 5.07
CA ILE A 22 -1.55 -0.60 4.61
C ILE A 22 -0.70 0.07 5.67
N GLN A 23 0.44 0.60 5.27
CA GLN A 23 1.33 1.34 6.15
C GLN A 23 1.54 2.75 5.63
N ILE A 24 1.39 3.72 6.51
CA ILE A 24 1.70 5.12 6.22
C ILE A 24 3.05 5.41 6.86
N GLY A 25 4.02 5.77 6.04
CA GLY A 25 5.32 6.21 6.51
C GLY A 25 5.35 7.72 6.62
N MET A 26 6.03 8.23 7.61
CA MET A 26 6.41 9.63 7.61
C MET A 26 7.59 9.78 6.66
N GLU A 27 7.55 10.81 5.83
CA GLU A 27 8.51 10.97 4.72
C GLU A 27 9.92 11.30 5.14
N THR A 28 10.14 11.53 6.39
CA THR A 28 11.44 11.99 6.84
C THR A 28 12.30 10.83 7.31
N HIS A 29 13.46 10.74 6.74
CA HIS A 29 14.57 10.04 7.37
C HIS A 29 15.15 10.94 8.44
N ASP A 30 15.63 10.38 9.51
CA ASP A 30 16.46 11.16 10.42
C ASP A 30 17.83 11.45 9.78
N ILE A 31 18.67 12.15 10.51
CA ILE A 31 20.00 12.53 10.03
C ILE A 31 20.88 11.30 9.74
N ALA A 32 20.60 10.19 10.38
CA ALA A 32 21.31 8.93 10.15
C ALA A 32 20.70 8.10 9.00
N GLY A 33 19.63 8.57 8.38
CA GLY A 33 18.96 7.86 7.31
C GLY A 33 17.96 6.82 7.77
N GLU A 34 17.61 6.80 9.04
CA GLU A 34 16.60 5.88 9.55
C GLU A 34 15.20 6.38 9.24
N TYR A 35 14.31 5.45 8.92
CA TYR A 35 12.91 5.78 8.72
C TYR A 35 12.25 6.05 10.06
N GLN A 36 11.39 7.04 10.06
CA GLN A 36 10.45 7.16 11.17
C GLN A 36 9.46 6.01 11.15
N SER A 37 8.90 5.72 12.31
CA SER A 37 7.97 4.61 12.46
C SER A 37 6.80 4.77 11.51
N SER A 38 6.48 3.72 10.78
CA SER A 38 5.26 3.67 10.00
C SER A 38 4.08 3.36 10.89
N VAL A 39 2.92 3.83 10.49
CA VAL A 39 1.64 3.55 11.15
C VAL A 39 0.82 2.65 10.25
N LYS A 40 0.29 1.57 10.82
CA LYS A 40 -0.63 0.70 10.09
C LYS A 40 -2.05 1.28 10.16
N THR A 41 -2.76 1.19 9.06
CA THR A 41 -4.15 1.61 8.98
C THR A 41 -4.97 0.58 8.20
N SER A 42 -6.27 0.61 8.38
CA SER A 42 -7.18 -0.25 7.61
C SER A 42 -7.71 0.41 6.35
N THR A 43 -7.66 1.74 6.29
CA THR A 43 -8.11 2.52 5.13
C THR A 43 -7.17 3.70 4.92
N TYR A 44 -7.03 4.13 3.68
CA TYR A 44 -6.23 5.30 3.38
C TYR A 44 -6.66 5.94 2.06
N ASP A 45 -6.56 7.27 2.00
CA ASP A 45 -6.72 8.01 0.75
C ASP A 45 -5.33 8.40 0.24
N THR A 46 -4.93 7.82 -0.88
CA THR A 46 -3.59 8.01 -1.43
C THR A 46 -3.35 9.42 -1.98
N GLU A 47 -4.36 10.27 -2.02
CA GLU A 47 -4.22 11.68 -2.38
C GLU A 47 -3.69 12.54 -1.24
N LEU A 48 -3.63 12.02 -0.04
CA LEU A 48 -3.00 12.69 1.09
C LEU A 48 -1.48 12.67 0.94
N ASN A 49 -0.83 13.64 1.55
CA ASN A 49 0.62 13.85 1.39
C ASN A 49 1.48 12.95 2.28
N TYR A 50 1.11 11.69 2.40
CA TYR A 50 1.94 10.72 3.11
C TYR A 50 2.46 9.67 2.15
N ASN A 51 3.71 9.30 2.33
CA ASN A 51 4.24 8.14 1.67
C ASN A 51 3.79 6.89 2.42
N GLY A 52 3.64 5.83 1.68
CA GLY A 52 3.29 4.57 2.29
C GLY A 52 3.35 3.44 1.32
N SER A 53 3.02 2.28 1.83
CA SER A 53 3.05 1.05 1.07
C SER A 53 1.91 0.15 1.48
N VAL A 54 1.60 -0.78 0.61
CA VAL A 54 0.67 -1.86 0.89
C VAL A 54 1.36 -3.19 0.68
N THR A 55 0.95 -4.21 1.42
CA THR A 55 1.20 -5.59 1.04
C THR A 55 -0.08 -6.16 0.48
N TYR A 56 0.04 -6.98 -0.51
CA TYR A 56 -1.11 -7.62 -1.13
C TYR A 56 -0.80 -9.07 -1.46
N LYS A 57 -1.84 -9.88 -1.46
CA LYS A 57 -1.74 -11.32 -1.65
C LYS A 57 -2.41 -11.70 -2.95
N THR A 58 -1.68 -12.39 -3.82
CA THR A 58 -2.21 -12.87 -5.09
C THR A 58 -3.08 -14.12 -4.88
N ASP A 59 -3.78 -14.53 -5.92
CA ASP A 59 -4.58 -15.75 -5.92
C ASP A 59 -3.75 -17.03 -5.75
N ARG A 60 -2.43 -16.95 -5.94
CA ARG A 60 -1.49 -18.04 -5.69
C ARG A 60 -0.93 -18.03 -4.28
N ASN A 61 -1.47 -17.19 -3.40
CA ASN A 61 -1.00 -17.01 -2.02
C ASN A 61 0.42 -16.44 -1.91
N ASP A 62 0.90 -15.77 -2.94
CA ASP A 62 2.16 -15.03 -2.88
C ASP A 62 1.92 -13.63 -2.36
N PHE A 63 2.79 -13.17 -1.48
CA PHE A 63 2.74 -11.80 -0.97
C PHE A 63 3.71 -10.93 -1.73
N TYR A 64 3.23 -9.73 -2.08
CA TYR A 64 4.04 -8.68 -2.68
C TYR A 64 3.78 -7.39 -1.94
N TRP A 65 4.62 -6.41 -2.16
CA TRP A 65 4.40 -5.07 -1.63
C TRP A 65 4.65 -4.04 -2.72
N CYS A 66 4.05 -2.87 -2.56
CA CYS A 66 4.30 -1.74 -3.43
C CYS A 66 4.07 -0.44 -2.68
N TYR A 67 4.67 0.63 -3.19
CA TYR A 67 4.35 1.97 -2.72
C TYR A 67 2.98 2.40 -3.25
N PHE A 68 2.38 3.39 -2.60
CA PHE A 68 1.07 3.90 -3.03
C PHE A 68 1.06 4.33 -4.50
N ASN A 69 2.14 4.96 -4.96
CA ASN A 69 2.22 5.42 -6.34
C ASN A 69 2.39 4.29 -7.37
N GLN A 70 2.58 3.07 -6.93
CA GLN A 70 2.66 1.90 -7.80
C GLN A 70 1.33 1.16 -7.90
N ILE A 71 0.32 1.61 -7.19
CA ILE A 71 -1.03 1.07 -7.30
C ILE A 71 -1.67 1.68 -8.55
N GLU A 72 -2.05 0.84 -9.47
CA GLU A 72 -2.63 1.25 -10.76
C GLU A 72 -4.13 1.50 -10.66
N GLY A 73 -4.80 0.78 -9.77
CA GLY A 73 -6.21 0.97 -9.53
C GLY A 73 -6.79 -0.07 -8.59
N VAL A 74 -7.99 0.21 -8.12
CA VAL A 74 -8.80 -0.74 -7.36
C VAL A 74 -9.73 -1.45 -8.34
N ILE A 75 -9.63 -2.78 -8.39
CA ILE A 75 -10.42 -3.62 -9.29
C ILE A 75 -11.74 -4.00 -8.63
N GLU A 76 -11.68 -4.38 -7.38
CA GLU A 76 -12.85 -4.77 -6.60
C GLU A 76 -12.73 -4.19 -5.20
N ASN A 77 -13.79 -3.55 -4.73
CA ASN A 77 -13.88 -3.07 -3.36
C ASN A 77 -14.27 -4.19 -2.42
N ALA A 78 -13.64 -4.19 -1.26
CA ALA A 78 -13.99 -5.15 -0.21
C ALA A 78 -15.38 -4.94 0.34
#